data_d502839ffd73771aa0c2f7119342f6aa
#
_entry.id   d502839ffd73771aa0c2f7119342f6aa
#
_cell.length_a   1.000
_cell.length_b   1.000
_cell.length_c   1.000
_cell.angle_alpha   90.00
_cell.angle_beta   90.00
_cell.angle_gamma   90.00
#
_symmetry.space_group_name_H-M   'P 1'
#
loop_
_entity.id
_entity.type
_entity.pdbx_description
1 polymer ?
#
loop_
_entity_poly.entity_id
_entity_poly.type
_entity_poly.pdbx_seq_one_letter_code
_entity_poly.pdbx_strand_id
1 'polypeptide(L)'
;MALQTGTPRFGANYVPSAGWFYSWLDYEPAAVRRDFADLAGMGLDHVRVFGVWPWIQPNRAILRERAIADLLDTIDAAAEHGLTVAVDLLQGHLSSFDFLPSWVLTWHRASLFEDPTVRDGLTTYVDTVARAVATKPNVFAITLGNEVNNLWPDSQTTPEASTAWAQDLLTTLKKAAPDILALHSIFDDAWYQADHPFHPVDAVDLGDLTTVHSWVFNGVSRVDGPLGPATLTHADYLIELAKATSLDPARPVWLQEIGVPGPDIPVDLQAEFTRRTVGTVLTNPALYGVTWWSSHDIDRRLLDFPDREYDLGLFTVDHQRKPAAQALADLIADVRANGVPHQPPTATLTAPINLRTTPNRRR
;
A
#
# COMPACT_ATOMS: atom_id res chain seq x y z
N MET A 1 3.02 21.72 1.78
CA MET A 1 4.34 21.39 2.38
C MET A 1 5.17 20.74 1.29
N ALA A 2 6.36 21.23 0.95
CA ALA A 2 7.19 20.57 -0.06
C ALA A 2 7.56 19.18 0.47
N LEU A 3 7.26 18.14 -0.31
CA LEU A 3 7.71 16.76 -0.03
C LEU A 3 9.25 16.81 -0.09
N GLN A 4 9.93 16.78 1.06
CA GLN A 4 11.38 16.78 1.09
C GLN A 4 11.87 15.42 0.56
N THR A 5 12.62 15.45 -0.53
CA THR A 5 13.50 14.38 -0.98
C THR A 5 14.71 14.34 -0.06
N GLY A 6 14.50 13.89 1.17
CA GLY A 6 15.54 13.67 2.18
C GLY A 6 15.90 12.18 2.25
N THR A 7 16.35 11.72 3.40
CA THR A 7 16.55 10.29 3.67
C THR A 7 15.22 9.54 3.46
N PRO A 8 15.19 8.46 2.65
CA PRO A 8 13.98 7.67 2.44
C PRO A 8 13.39 7.16 3.75
N ARG A 9 12.07 7.11 3.83
CA ARG A 9 11.35 6.60 4.99
C ARG A 9 11.23 5.09 4.92
N PHE A 10 11.24 4.43 6.06
CA PHE A 10 11.07 2.98 6.15
C PHE A 10 9.87 2.65 7.02
N GLY A 11 9.04 1.73 6.57
CA GLY A 11 7.85 1.32 7.31
C GLY A 11 7.42 -0.12 7.05
N ALA A 12 6.32 -0.50 7.67
CA ALA A 12 5.65 -1.77 7.42
C ALA A 12 4.14 -1.58 7.25
N ASN A 13 3.56 -2.39 6.37
CA ASN A 13 2.13 -2.58 6.30
C ASN A 13 1.71 -3.39 7.53
N TYR A 14 0.86 -2.84 8.36
CA TYR A 14 0.46 -3.45 9.62
C TYR A 14 -0.55 -4.56 9.38
N VAL A 15 -0.09 -5.78 9.57
CA VAL A 15 -0.91 -6.99 9.66
C VAL A 15 -0.87 -7.43 11.12
N PRO A 16 -2.00 -7.42 11.85
CA PRO A 16 -2.04 -7.80 13.26
C PRO A 16 -1.53 -9.23 13.48
N SER A 17 -0.61 -9.42 14.44
CA SER A 17 -0.06 -10.74 14.81
C SER A 17 -1.13 -11.68 15.34
N ALA A 18 -2.14 -11.14 16.03
CA ALA A 18 -3.27 -11.86 16.57
C ALA A 18 -4.49 -11.72 15.67
N GLY A 19 -4.83 -12.79 14.93
CA GLY A 19 -6.09 -12.87 14.17
C GLY A 19 -6.13 -12.10 12.85
N TRP A 20 -4.99 -11.66 12.32
CA TRP A 20 -4.93 -10.91 11.08
C TRP A 20 -5.91 -9.71 11.12
N PHE A 21 -6.52 -9.28 10.01
CA PHE A 21 -7.49 -8.17 10.03
C PHE A 21 -8.80 -8.50 10.76
N TYR A 22 -9.10 -9.77 11.06
CA TYR A 22 -10.24 -10.13 11.92
C TYR A 22 -10.12 -9.58 13.35
N SER A 23 -8.92 -9.18 13.79
CA SER A 23 -8.68 -8.44 15.03
C SER A 23 -9.54 -7.18 15.19
N TRP A 24 -9.97 -6.56 14.07
CA TRP A 24 -10.89 -5.43 14.10
C TRP A 24 -12.30 -5.77 14.60
N LEU A 25 -12.67 -7.07 14.62
CA LEU A 25 -13.96 -7.53 15.15
C LEU A 25 -13.90 -7.72 16.68
N ASP A 26 -12.70 -7.96 17.20
CA ASP A 26 -12.43 -8.16 18.63
C ASP A 26 -11.12 -7.44 19.00
N TYR A 27 -11.21 -6.11 19.02
CA TYR A 27 -10.05 -5.23 19.11
C TYR A 27 -9.35 -5.32 20.46
N GLU A 28 -8.06 -5.71 20.45
CA GLU A 28 -7.21 -5.87 21.60
C GLU A 28 -6.06 -4.84 21.63
N PRO A 29 -6.21 -3.71 22.34
CA PRO A 29 -5.23 -2.62 22.36
C PRO A 29 -3.83 -3.04 22.77
N ALA A 30 -3.70 -4.03 23.66
CA ALA A 30 -2.41 -4.50 24.13
C ALA A 30 -1.65 -5.32 23.07
N ALA A 31 -2.37 -6.03 22.19
CA ALA A 31 -1.76 -6.75 21.07
C ALA A 31 -1.19 -5.77 20.05
N VAL A 32 -1.94 -4.74 19.68
CA VAL A 32 -1.49 -3.68 18.76
C VAL A 32 -0.21 -3.01 19.25
N ARG A 33 -0.15 -2.67 20.55
CA ARG A 33 1.03 -2.03 21.15
C ARG A 33 2.27 -2.94 21.14
N ARG A 34 2.09 -4.25 21.36
CA ARG A 34 3.19 -5.23 21.25
C ARG A 34 3.71 -5.29 19.81
N ASP A 35 2.81 -5.36 18.82
CA ASP A 35 3.17 -5.39 17.42
C ASP A 35 3.97 -4.14 17.02
N PHE A 36 3.54 -2.96 17.47
CA PHE A 36 4.25 -1.71 17.16
C PHE A 36 5.58 -1.57 17.90
N ALA A 37 5.73 -2.16 19.09
CA ALA A 37 7.02 -2.22 19.76
C ALA A 37 8.05 -3.02 18.94
N ASP A 38 7.65 -4.13 18.31
CA ASP A 38 8.52 -4.90 17.41
C ASP A 38 9.00 -4.05 16.22
N LEU A 39 8.07 -3.34 15.58
CA LEU A 39 8.36 -2.52 14.41
C LEU A 39 9.26 -1.31 14.76
N ALA A 40 8.97 -0.63 15.86
CA ALA A 40 9.81 0.46 16.35
C ALA A 40 11.22 -0.05 16.74
N GLY A 41 11.31 -1.25 17.32
CA GLY A 41 12.58 -1.91 17.65
C GLY A 41 13.45 -2.26 16.45
N MET A 42 12.88 -2.28 15.23
CA MET A 42 13.63 -2.39 13.98
C MET A 42 14.17 -1.05 13.48
N GLY A 43 13.70 0.04 14.06
CA GLY A 43 14.01 1.38 13.61
C GLY A 43 13.13 1.86 12.44
N LEU A 44 11.92 1.34 12.28
CA LEU A 44 10.97 1.85 11.28
C LEU A 44 10.47 3.24 11.65
N ASP A 45 10.10 4.04 10.64
CA ASP A 45 9.61 5.43 10.78
C ASP A 45 8.09 5.48 10.80
N HIS A 46 7.44 4.50 10.15
CA HIS A 46 5.99 4.52 9.97
C HIS A 46 5.38 3.13 9.83
N VAL A 47 4.09 3.11 10.04
CA VAL A 47 3.21 1.98 9.71
C VAL A 47 2.10 2.42 8.76
N ARG A 48 1.65 1.52 7.88
CA ARG A 48 0.45 1.70 7.08
C ARG A 48 -0.65 0.83 7.69
N VAL A 49 -1.74 1.47 8.12
CA VAL A 49 -2.83 0.87 8.88
C VAL A 49 -4.09 0.80 8.03
N PHE A 50 -4.81 -0.29 8.12
CA PHE A 50 -5.96 -0.60 7.28
C PHE A 50 -7.24 -0.64 8.10
N GLY A 51 -8.13 0.33 7.88
CA GLY A 51 -9.48 0.28 8.42
C GLY A 51 -10.39 -0.54 7.52
N VAL A 52 -10.83 -1.73 7.96
CA VAL A 52 -11.64 -2.62 7.11
C VAL A 52 -13.03 -2.03 6.90
N TRP A 53 -13.27 -1.55 5.69
CA TRP A 53 -14.44 -0.74 5.32
C TRP A 53 -15.79 -1.33 5.75
N PRO A 54 -16.17 -2.61 5.44
CA PRO A 54 -17.47 -3.13 5.83
C PRO A 54 -17.69 -3.18 7.35
N TRP A 55 -16.63 -3.17 8.14
CA TRP A 55 -16.74 -3.17 9.58
C TRP A 55 -16.83 -1.77 10.19
N ILE A 56 -16.43 -0.75 9.46
CA ILE A 56 -16.63 0.65 9.83
C ILE A 56 -17.98 1.15 9.31
N GLN A 57 -18.33 0.80 8.04
CA GLN A 57 -19.60 1.20 7.39
C GLN A 57 -20.42 -0.02 6.98
N PRO A 58 -21.01 -0.78 7.92
CA PRO A 58 -21.78 -1.99 7.60
C PRO A 58 -23.07 -1.71 6.85
N ASN A 59 -23.56 -0.50 6.88
CA ASN A 59 -24.69 0.01 6.12
C ASN A 59 -24.36 1.42 5.61
N ARG A 60 -24.91 1.81 4.46
CA ARG A 60 -24.64 3.12 3.84
C ARG A 60 -24.88 4.31 4.79
N ALA A 61 -25.86 4.21 5.65
CA ALA A 61 -26.23 5.25 6.61
C ALA A 61 -25.61 5.06 8.01
N ILE A 62 -24.83 4.00 8.23
CA ILE A 62 -24.29 3.66 9.56
C ILE A 62 -22.76 3.65 9.49
N LEU A 63 -22.16 4.58 10.22
CA LEU A 63 -20.74 4.56 10.55
C LEU A 63 -20.60 4.17 12.02
N ARG A 64 -19.84 3.09 12.28
CA ARG A 64 -19.66 2.57 13.63
C ARG A 64 -18.62 3.39 14.39
N GLU A 65 -19.08 4.22 15.32
CA GLU A 65 -18.22 5.07 16.16
C GLU A 65 -17.15 4.23 16.91
N ARG A 66 -17.53 3.04 17.38
CA ARG A 66 -16.57 2.14 18.06
C ARG A 66 -15.44 1.72 17.13
N ALA A 67 -15.70 1.35 15.89
CA ALA A 67 -14.67 0.95 14.95
C ALA A 67 -13.74 2.12 14.56
N ILE A 68 -14.30 3.34 14.46
CA ILE A 68 -13.49 4.55 14.28
C ILE A 68 -12.63 4.82 15.53
N ALA A 69 -13.18 4.64 16.73
CA ALA A 69 -12.42 4.80 17.97
C ALA A 69 -11.27 3.78 18.08
N ASP A 70 -11.48 2.53 17.66
CA ASP A 70 -10.43 1.50 17.63
C ASP A 70 -9.32 1.85 16.61
N LEU A 71 -9.69 2.42 15.45
CA LEU A 71 -8.72 2.95 14.50
C LEU A 71 -7.90 4.12 15.09
N LEU A 72 -8.55 5.03 15.80
CA LEU A 72 -7.86 6.15 16.46
C LEU A 72 -6.94 5.67 17.60
N ASP A 73 -7.33 4.65 18.37
CA ASP A 73 -6.45 4.04 19.39
C ASP A 73 -5.24 3.33 18.74
N THR A 74 -5.43 2.69 17.59
CA THR A 74 -4.31 2.12 16.80
C THR A 74 -3.31 3.20 16.39
N ILE A 75 -3.80 4.37 15.96
CA ILE A 75 -2.95 5.50 15.59
C ILE A 75 -2.21 6.06 16.83
N ASP A 76 -2.89 6.15 17.96
CA ASP A 76 -2.27 6.56 19.24
C ASP A 76 -1.21 5.56 19.69
N ALA A 77 -1.48 4.26 19.58
CA ALA A 77 -0.50 3.22 19.87
C ALA A 77 0.77 3.33 19.01
N ALA A 78 0.64 3.69 17.73
CA ALA A 78 1.80 3.98 16.88
C ALA A 78 2.60 5.19 17.40
N ALA A 79 1.91 6.26 17.82
CA ALA A 79 2.56 7.46 18.41
C ALA A 79 3.31 7.14 19.69
N GLU A 80 2.78 6.26 20.56
CA GLU A 80 3.45 5.80 21.78
C GLU A 80 4.83 5.18 21.50
N HIS A 81 5.00 4.61 20.29
CA HIS A 81 6.26 4.01 19.82
C HIS A 81 7.06 4.90 18.86
N GLY A 82 6.67 6.17 18.70
CA GLY A 82 7.37 7.13 17.83
C GLY A 82 7.12 6.89 16.34
N LEU A 83 6.12 6.06 15.98
CA LEU A 83 5.77 5.77 14.59
C LEU A 83 4.74 6.77 14.06
N THR A 84 4.93 7.22 12.83
CA THR A 84 3.90 7.93 12.07
C THR A 84 3.03 6.94 11.30
N VAL A 85 1.83 7.39 10.91
CA VAL A 85 0.82 6.50 10.33
C VAL A 85 0.38 6.97 8.95
N ALA A 86 0.33 6.05 8.00
CA ALA A 86 -0.49 6.16 6.80
C ALA A 86 -1.76 5.33 7.00
N VAL A 87 -2.93 5.90 6.69
CA VAL A 87 -4.21 5.20 6.84
C VAL A 87 -4.78 4.86 5.48
N ASP A 88 -5.12 3.59 5.27
CA ASP A 88 -5.93 3.17 4.14
C ASP A 88 -7.40 3.13 4.51
N LEU A 89 -8.25 3.80 3.72
CA LEU A 89 -9.67 3.95 4.03
C LEU A 89 -10.52 2.80 3.49
N LEU A 90 -10.48 2.59 2.16
CA LEU A 90 -11.32 1.61 1.49
C LEU A 90 -10.58 0.29 1.35
N GLN A 91 -10.72 -0.56 2.35
CA GLN A 91 -10.18 -1.92 2.26
C GLN A 91 -11.19 -2.81 1.56
N GLY A 92 -11.16 -2.78 0.23
CA GLY A 92 -11.90 -3.69 -0.62
C GLY A 92 -11.14 -4.97 -0.90
N HIS A 93 -9.82 -4.90 -1.09
CA HIS A 93 -8.95 -6.04 -1.41
C HIS A 93 -7.77 -6.13 -0.45
N LEU A 94 -7.58 -7.28 0.20
CA LEU A 94 -6.43 -7.57 1.09
C LEU A 94 -6.09 -9.07 1.03
N SER A 95 -4.82 -9.39 0.76
CA SER A 95 -4.31 -10.78 0.84
C SER A 95 -5.21 -11.79 0.13
N SER A 96 -5.70 -11.46 -1.07
CA SER A 96 -6.60 -12.29 -1.89
C SER A 96 -8.05 -12.40 -1.37
N PHE A 97 -8.46 -11.57 -0.40
CA PHE A 97 -9.85 -11.46 0.04
C PHE A 97 -10.44 -10.10 -0.32
N ASP A 98 -11.72 -10.09 -0.70
CA ASP A 98 -12.47 -8.88 -0.96
C ASP A 98 -13.41 -8.55 0.20
N PHE A 99 -13.26 -7.33 0.74
CA PHE A 99 -14.06 -6.83 1.86
C PHE A 99 -14.98 -5.72 1.38
N LEU A 100 -16.15 -6.10 0.85
CA LEU A 100 -17.18 -5.14 0.46
C LEU A 100 -18.35 -5.18 1.44
N PRO A 101 -18.91 -4.02 1.84
CA PRO A 101 -20.09 -3.99 2.69
C PRO A 101 -21.31 -4.59 1.97
N SER A 102 -22.19 -5.22 2.72
CA SER A 102 -23.37 -5.89 2.18
C SER A 102 -24.30 -4.95 1.38
N TRP A 103 -24.28 -3.65 1.66
CA TRP A 103 -25.09 -2.67 0.94
C TRP A 103 -24.55 -2.35 -0.47
N VAL A 104 -23.27 -2.68 -0.75
CA VAL A 104 -22.65 -2.68 -2.09
C VAL A 104 -22.91 -4.01 -2.79
N LEU A 105 -22.77 -5.12 -2.06
CA LEU A 105 -22.97 -6.50 -2.56
C LEU A 105 -24.45 -6.90 -2.65
N THR A 106 -25.33 -5.98 -3.02
CA THR A 106 -26.74 -6.33 -3.19
C THR A 106 -26.94 -7.20 -4.42
N TRP A 107 -28.07 -7.94 -4.46
CA TRP A 107 -28.46 -8.72 -5.63
C TRP A 107 -28.65 -7.87 -6.90
N HIS A 108 -28.82 -6.55 -6.75
CA HIS A 108 -28.86 -5.57 -7.84
C HIS A 108 -27.48 -5.27 -8.47
N ARG A 109 -26.39 -5.70 -7.85
CA ARG A 109 -25.01 -5.49 -8.31
C ARG A 109 -24.71 -4.04 -8.71
N ALA A 110 -24.82 -3.14 -7.78
CA ALA A 110 -24.43 -1.76 -7.98
C ALA A 110 -22.91 -1.66 -8.21
N SER A 111 -22.49 -0.91 -9.24
CA SER A 111 -21.06 -0.67 -9.47
C SER A 111 -20.48 0.16 -8.32
N LEU A 112 -19.35 -0.29 -7.78
CA LEU A 112 -18.57 0.44 -6.78
C LEU A 112 -18.11 1.82 -7.31
N PHE A 113 -17.83 1.90 -8.60
CA PHE A 113 -17.21 3.05 -9.24
C PHE A 113 -18.23 3.98 -9.91
N GLU A 114 -19.38 3.47 -10.34
CA GLU A 114 -20.33 4.22 -11.17
C GLU A 114 -21.68 4.51 -10.52
N ASP A 115 -22.16 3.59 -9.63
CA ASP A 115 -23.47 3.79 -9.02
C ASP A 115 -23.51 5.04 -8.13
N PRO A 116 -24.39 6.02 -8.41
CA PRO A 116 -24.42 7.27 -7.66
C PRO A 116 -24.70 7.08 -6.18
N THR A 117 -25.50 6.08 -5.82
CA THR A 117 -25.87 5.78 -4.43
C THR A 117 -24.67 5.21 -3.67
N VAL A 118 -23.88 4.36 -4.34
CA VAL A 118 -22.65 3.81 -3.76
C VAL A 118 -21.61 4.92 -3.60
N ARG A 119 -21.40 5.75 -4.63
CA ARG A 119 -20.47 6.90 -4.58
C ARG A 119 -20.81 7.90 -3.49
N ASP A 120 -22.11 8.18 -3.25
CA ASP A 120 -22.57 9.04 -2.15
C ASP A 120 -22.23 8.43 -0.77
N GLY A 121 -22.45 7.11 -0.62
CA GLY A 121 -22.05 6.37 0.58
C GLY A 121 -20.54 6.38 0.83
N LEU A 122 -19.73 6.23 -0.23
CA LEU A 122 -18.29 6.33 -0.17
C LEU A 122 -17.80 7.73 0.21
N THR A 123 -18.39 8.76 -0.39
CA THR A 123 -18.08 10.15 -0.07
C THR A 123 -18.33 10.44 1.41
N THR A 124 -19.44 9.97 1.96
CA THR A 124 -19.76 10.09 3.39
C THR A 124 -18.74 9.36 4.26
N TYR A 125 -18.34 8.15 3.87
CA TYR A 125 -17.34 7.36 4.57
C TYR A 125 -15.97 8.05 4.58
N VAL A 126 -15.48 8.45 3.41
CA VAL A 126 -14.18 9.11 3.25
C VAL A 126 -14.13 10.41 4.03
N ASP A 127 -15.15 11.28 3.94
CA ASP A 127 -15.20 12.54 4.69
C ASP A 127 -15.15 12.29 6.20
N THR A 128 -15.99 11.36 6.69
CA THR A 128 -16.09 11.10 8.14
C THR A 128 -14.82 10.53 8.73
N VAL A 129 -14.26 9.48 8.10
CA VAL A 129 -13.07 8.82 8.63
C VAL A 129 -11.82 9.69 8.46
N ALA A 130 -11.70 10.41 7.32
CA ALA A 130 -10.58 11.32 7.10
C ALA A 130 -10.56 12.45 8.15
N ARG A 131 -11.72 13.05 8.48
CA ARG A 131 -11.80 14.04 9.57
C ARG A 131 -11.41 13.47 10.91
N ALA A 132 -11.84 12.25 11.21
CA ALA A 132 -11.50 11.61 12.48
C ALA A 132 -9.98 11.39 12.60
N VAL A 133 -9.35 10.78 11.60
CA VAL A 133 -7.91 10.48 11.64
C VAL A 133 -7.05 11.74 11.52
N ALA A 134 -7.55 12.81 10.87
CA ALA A 134 -6.86 14.11 10.79
C ALA A 134 -6.70 14.81 12.15
N THR A 135 -7.40 14.36 13.19
CA THR A 135 -7.20 14.86 14.56
C THR A 135 -5.90 14.35 15.19
N LYS A 136 -5.25 13.35 14.57
CA LYS A 136 -4.04 12.72 15.10
C LYS A 136 -2.78 13.29 14.44
N PRO A 137 -1.87 13.89 15.22
CA PRO A 137 -0.70 14.62 14.67
C PRO A 137 0.34 13.71 13.99
N ASN A 138 0.33 12.42 14.29
CA ASN A 138 1.24 11.44 13.71
C ASN A 138 0.70 10.80 12.41
N VAL A 139 -0.48 11.19 11.91
CA VAL A 139 -0.97 10.77 10.58
C VAL A 139 -0.34 11.67 9.52
N PHE A 140 0.42 11.09 8.58
CA PHE A 140 1.08 11.83 7.52
C PHE A 140 0.44 11.63 6.14
N ALA A 141 -0.26 10.51 5.92
CA ALA A 141 -0.88 10.16 4.65
C ALA A 141 -2.20 9.42 4.85
N ILE A 142 -3.10 9.58 3.90
CA ILE A 142 -4.32 8.80 3.77
C ILE A 142 -4.42 8.32 2.32
N THR A 143 -4.54 6.99 2.14
CA THR A 143 -4.78 6.36 0.84
C THR A 143 -6.28 6.10 0.69
N LEU A 144 -6.85 6.32 -0.50
CA LEU A 144 -8.25 6.00 -0.77
C LEU A 144 -8.58 4.55 -0.47
N GLY A 145 -7.68 3.64 -0.80
CA GLY A 145 -7.83 2.22 -0.50
C GLY A 145 -6.67 1.41 -1.07
N ASN A 146 -6.53 0.18 -0.58
CA ASN A 146 -5.51 -0.74 -1.05
C ASN A 146 -5.93 -1.33 -2.39
N GLU A 147 -5.10 -1.13 -3.43
CA GLU A 147 -5.22 -1.83 -4.71
C GLU A 147 -6.66 -1.92 -5.25
N VAL A 148 -7.37 -0.78 -5.20
CA VAL A 148 -8.81 -0.73 -5.53
C VAL A 148 -9.15 -1.24 -6.93
N ASN A 149 -8.18 -1.25 -7.84
CA ASN A 149 -8.31 -1.79 -9.18
C ASN A 149 -8.54 -3.32 -9.20
N ASN A 150 -8.13 -4.06 -8.16
CA ASN A 150 -8.41 -5.49 -8.03
C ASN A 150 -9.90 -5.81 -7.88
N LEU A 151 -10.72 -4.82 -7.52
CA LEU A 151 -12.17 -4.97 -7.44
C LEU A 151 -12.88 -4.84 -8.81
N TRP A 152 -12.16 -4.42 -9.84
CA TRP A 152 -12.73 -4.22 -11.17
C TRP A 152 -13.36 -5.47 -11.81
N PRO A 153 -12.80 -6.68 -11.71
CA PRO A 153 -13.42 -7.83 -12.33
C PRO A 153 -14.87 -8.08 -11.87
N ASP A 154 -15.15 -7.81 -10.61
CA ASP A 154 -16.49 -7.98 -10.03
C ASP A 154 -17.33 -6.69 -10.06
N SER A 155 -16.69 -5.54 -10.10
CA SER A 155 -17.32 -4.22 -10.19
C SER A 155 -16.89 -3.49 -11.45
N GLN A 156 -17.54 -3.82 -12.58
CA GLN A 156 -17.20 -3.31 -13.90
C GLN A 156 -17.27 -1.77 -13.94
N THR A 157 -16.34 -1.16 -14.68
CA THR A 157 -16.25 0.28 -14.87
C THR A 157 -15.53 0.63 -16.17
N THR A 158 -15.58 1.91 -16.54
CA THR A 158 -14.83 2.49 -17.67
C THR A 158 -13.64 3.31 -17.17
N PRO A 159 -12.64 3.60 -18.03
CA PRO A 159 -11.53 4.48 -17.67
C PRO A 159 -11.97 5.85 -17.20
N GLU A 160 -12.95 6.44 -17.85
CA GLU A 160 -13.49 7.75 -17.51
C GLU A 160 -14.17 7.73 -16.12
N ALA A 161 -14.89 6.65 -15.81
CA ALA A 161 -15.60 6.52 -14.55
C ALA A 161 -14.64 6.22 -13.38
N SER A 162 -13.61 5.38 -13.58
CA SER A 162 -12.59 5.10 -12.56
C SER A 162 -11.78 6.35 -12.22
N THR A 163 -11.37 7.12 -13.23
CA THR A 163 -10.69 8.41 -13.03
C THR A 163 -11.57 9.40 -12.27
N ALA A 164 -12.85 9.56 -12.66
CA ALA A 164 -13.79 10.46 -11.98
C ALA A 164 -14.05 10.01 -10.53
N TRP A 165 -14.15 8.71 -10.28
CA TRP A 165 -14.29 8.13 -8.95
C TRP A 165 -13.10 8.50 -8.05
N ALA A 166 -11.87 8.29 -8.53
CA ALA A 166 -10.68 8.61 -7.78
C ALA A 166 -10.55 10.12 -7.51
N GLN A 167 -10.81 10.98 -8.51
CA GLN A 167 -10.76 12.44 -8.39
C GLN A 167 -11.75 12.98 -7.35
N ASP A 168 -13.01 12.49 -7.37
CA ASP A 168 -14.05 12.94 -6.45
C ASP A 168 -13.73 12.57 -5.02
N LEU A 169 -13.26 11.33 -4.79
CA LEU A 169 -12.89 10.88 -3.45
C LEU A 169 -11.62 11.56 -2.93
N LEU A 170 -10.61 11.78 -3.77
CA LEU A 170 -9.43 12.57 -3.40
C LEU A 170 -9.79 14.02 -3.06
N THR A 171 -10.71 14.63 -3.82
CA THR A 171 -11.23 15.96 -3.52
C THR A 171 -11.92 16.01 -2.17
N THR A 172 -12.74 15.00 -1.87
CA THR A 172 -13.41 14.85 -0.56
C THR A 172 -12.38 14.70 0.56
N LEU A 173 -11.38 13.84 0.37
CA LEU A 173 -10.30 13.62 1.32
C LEU A 173 -9.52 14.90 1.60
N LYS A 174 -9.07 15.62 0.56
CA LYS A 174 -8.33 16.89 0.74
C LYS A 174 -9.15 17.97 1.43
N LYS A 175 -10.47 18.00 1.23
CA LYS A 175 -11.36 18.91 1.96
C LYS A 175 -11.49 18.53 3.44
N ALA A 176 -11.52 17.24 3.74
CA ALA A 176 -11.64 16.72 5.11
C ALA A 176 -10.32 16.82 5.89
N ALA A 177 -9.17 16.62 5.22
CA ALA A 177 -7.83 16.55 5.81
C ALA A 177 -6.80 17.30 4.94
N PRO A 178 -6.85 18.64 4.87
CA PRO A 178 -6.06 19.43 3.89
C PRO A 178 -4.55 19.33 4.07
N ASP A 179 -4.07 19.10 5.29
CA ASP A 179 -2.64 19.05 5.62
C ASP A 179 -2.02 17.65 5.51
N ILE A 180 -2.84 16.63 5.27
CA ILE A 180 -2.41 15.24 5.14
C ILE A 180 -2.27 14.88 3.65
N LEU A 181 -1.25 14.07 3.32
CA LEU A 181 -1.05 13.56 1.96
C LEU A 181 -2.23 12.67 1.55
N ALA A 182 -2.86 12.98 0.43
CA ALA A 182 -3.95 12.22 -0.15
C ALA A 182 -3.42 11.35 -1.29
N LEU A 183 -3.65 10.04 -1.23
CA LEU A 183 -3.04 9.07 -2.12
C LEU A 183 -4.06 8.20 -2.82
N HIS A 184 -3.72 7.78 -4.05
CA HIS A 184 -4.42 6.78 -4.82
C HIS A 184 -3.48 5.60 -5.08
N SER A 185 -3.87 4.40 -4.65
CA SER A 185 -3.05 3.19 -4.78
C SER A 185 -3.70 2.20 -5.74
N ILE A 186 -2.91 1.70 -6.69
CA ILE A 186 -3.31 0.67 -7.64
C ILE A 186 -2.29 -0.47 -7.66
N PHE A 187 -2.77 -1.69 -7.88
CA PHE A 187 -1.96 -2.87 -8.08
C PHE A 187 -1.22 -2.84 -9.42
N ASP A 188 -0.14 -3.61 -9.52
CA ASP A 188 0.79 -3.55 -10.65
C ASP A 188 0.18 -3.99 -12.00
N ASP A 189 -0.90 -4.78 -12.03
CA ASP A 189 -1.57 -5.19 -13.26
C ASP A 189 -2.06 -4.02 -14.11
N ALA A 190 -2.52 -2.94 -13.48
CA ALA A 190 -2.92 -1.72 -14.16
C ALA A 190 -1.76 -1.03 -14.91
N TRP A 191 -0.50 -1.30 -14.52
CA TRP A 191 0.68 -0.81 -15.24
C TRP A 191 0.97 -1.60 -16.51
N TYR A 192 0.51 -2.85 -16.60
CA TYR A 192 0.88 -3.78 -17.67
C TYR A 192 -0.27 -4.14 -18.62
N GLN A 193 -1.52 -4.05 -18.16
CA GLN A 193 -2.70 -4.42 -18.96
C GLN A 193 -3.25 -3.24 -19.76
N ALA A 194 -3.17 -3.34 -21.07
CA ALA A 194 -3.60 -2.26 -21.98
C ALA A 194 -5.10 -1.90 -21.86
N ASP A 195 -5.94 -2.88 -21.52
CA ASP A 195 -7.39 -2.71 -21.45
C ASP A 195 -7.91 -2.51 -20.01
N HIS A 196 -7.00 -2.31 -19.06
CA HIS A 196 -7.38 -2.08 -17.67
C HIS A 196 -8.06 -0.71 -17.51
N PRO A 197 -9.22 -0.60 -16.80
CA PRO A 197 -9.92 0.68 -16.65
C PRO A 197 -9.22 1.67 -15.71
N PHE A 198 -8.32 1.18 -14.85
CA PHE A 198 -7.45 2.05 -14.06
C PHE A 198 -6.15 2.26 -14.82
N HIS A 199 -5.84 3.53 -15.12
CA HIS A 199 -4.68 3.85 -15.94
C HIS A 199 -3.46 4.25 -15.08
N PRO A 200 -2.23 3.92 -15.51
CA PRO A 200 -1.01 4.41 -14.88
C PRO A 200 -0.96 5.93 -14.73
N VAL A 201 -1.59 6.66 -15.65
CA VAL A 201 -1.70 8.12 -15.61
C VAL A 201 -2.41 8.60 -14.36
N ASP A 202 -3.47 7.91 -13.93
CA ASP A 202 -4.19 8.26 -12.70
C ASP A 202 -3.31 8.04 -11.46
N ALA A 203 -2.50 6.98 -11.44
CA ALA A 203 -1.58 6.72 -10.35
C ALA A 203 -0.49 7.79 -10.19
N VAL A 204 -0.06 8.43 -11.29
CA VAL A 204 1.03 9.42 -11.27
C VAL A 204 0.55 10.87 -11.27
N ASP A 205 -0.68 11.16 -11.70
CA ASP A 205 -1.19 12.53 -11.78
C ASP A 205 -2.19 12.86 -10.66
N LEU A 206 -2.85 11.84 -10.06
CA LEU A 206 -3.78 12.04 -8.98
C LEU A 206 -3.09 11.94 -7.60
N GLY A 207 -3.67 12.63 -6.62
CA GLY A 207 -3.11 12.68 -5.27
C GLY A 207 -1.79 13.45 -5.15
N ASP A 208 -1.18 13.39 -3.98
CA ASP A 208 -0.01 14.22 -3.62
C ASP A 208 1.34 13.55 -3.97
N LEU A 209 1.42 12.23 -4.06
CA LEU A 209 2.58 11.49 -4.54
C LEU A 209 2.15 10.15 -5.17
N THR A 210 3.03 9.54 -5.94
CA THR A 210 2.77 8.26 -6.60
C THR A 210 3.10 7.10 -5.66
N THR A 211 2.27 6.06 -5.66
CA THR A 211 2.57 4.79 -4.98
C THR A 211 2.79 3.67 -6.00
N VAL A 212 3.69 2.74 -5.68
CA VAL A 212 3.90 1.51 -6.45
C VAL A 212 3.97 0.32 -5.50
N HIS A 213 3.45 -0.82 -5.95
CA HIS A 213 3.53 -2.12 -5.28
C HIS A 213 4.38 -3.04 -6.14
N SER A 214 5.38 -3.68 -5.56
CA SER A 214 6.32 -4.52 -6.31
C SER A 214 6.20 -5.98 -5.89
N TRP A 215 5.53 -6.78 -6.72
CA TRP A 215 5.29 -8.18 -6.46
C TRP A 215 5.91 -9.08 -7.54
N VAL A 216 7.01 -9.76 -7.18
CA VAL A 216 7.76 -10.60 -8.12
C VAL A 216 7.09 -11.93 -8.44
N PHE A 217 6.08 -12.35 -7.66
CA PHE A 217 5.32 -13.58 -7.90
C PHE A 217 4.41 -13.50 -9.15
N ASN A 218 4.13 -12.31 -9.66
CA ASN A 218 3.32 -12.12 -10.87
C ASN A 218 4.06 -12.51 -12.18
N GLY A 219 5.06 -13.35 -12.07
CA GLY A 219 5.80 -13.91 -13.20
C GLY A 219 7.23 -13.40 -13.32
N VAL A 220 7.58 -12.32 -12.64
CA VAL A 220 8.92 -11.70 -12.73
C VAL A 220 10.01 -12.68 -12.24
N SER A 221 9.77 -13.34 -11.09
CA SER A 221 10.70 -14.34 -10.54
C SER A 221 10.95 -15.54 -11.45
N ARG A 222 10.04 -15.80 -12.40
CA ARG A 222 10.17 -16.90 -13.38
C ARG A 222 11.05 -16.55 -14.57
N VAL A 223 11.40 -15.28 -14.76
CA VAL A 223 12.24 -14.84 -15.90
C VAL A 223 13.68 -15.32 -15.74
N ASP A 224 14.26 -15.09 -14.56
CA ASP A 224 15.69 -15.34 -14.30
C ASP A 224 15.97 -15.84 -12.87
N GLY A 225 14.92 -16.25 -12.14
CA GLY A 225 15.00 -16.84 -10.81
C GLY A 225 14.96 -15.82 -9.67
N PRO A 226 14.99 -16.31 -8.40
CA PRO A 226 14.71 -15.52 -7.20
C PRO A 226 15.72 -14.38 -6.94
N LEU A 227 16.94 -14.49 -7.44
CA LEU A 227 17.99 -13.47 -7.33
C LEU A 227 18.49 -12.99 -8.70
N GLY A 228 17.72 -13.25 -9.75
CA GLY A 228 18.04 -12.76 -11.09
C GLY A 228 17.85 -11.25 -11.24
N PRO A 229 18.49 -10.64 -12.26
CA PRO A 229 18.37 -9.20 -12.49
C PRO A 229 16.95 -8.67 -12.56
N ALA A 230 16.03 -9.34 -13.30
CA ALA A 230 14.65 -8.92 -13.42
C ALA A 230 13.96 -8.87 -12.03
N THR A 231 14.14 -9.93 -11.24
CA THR A 231 13.57 -10.07 -9.89
C THR A 231 14.10 -8.98 -8.95
N LEU A 232 15.41 -8.72 -8.97
CA LEU A 232 16.04 -7.79 -8.05
C LEU A 232 15.83 -6.31 -8.40
N THR A 233 15.51 -6.00 -9.66
CA THR A 233 15.33 -4.61 -10.13
C THR A 233 13.86 -4.27 -10.39
N HIS A 234 12.91 -5.18 -10.15
CA HIS A 234 11.49 -4.96 -10.45
C HIS A 234 10.93 -3.73 -9.73
N ALA A 235 11.25 -3.55 -8.45
CA ALA A 235 10.79 -2.39 -7.70
C ALA A 235 11.35 -1.06 -8.27
N ASP A 236 12.64 -1.02 -8.62
CA ASP A 236 13.27 0.15 -9.25
C ASP A 236 12.69 0.42 -10.65
N TYR A 237 12.40 -0.64 -11.41
CA TYR A 237 11.71 -0.53 -12.70
C TYR A 237 10.35 0.13 -12.57
N LEU A 238 9.52 -0.24 -11.57
CA LEU A 238 8.23 0.40 -11.35
C LEU A 238 8.37 1.88 -10.97
N ILE A 239 9.38 2.24 -10.17
CA ILE A 239 9.68 3.64 -9.85
C ILE A 239 10.05 4.43 -11.12
N GLU A 240 10.93 3.88 -11.95
CA GLU A 240 11.31 4.51 -13.22
C GLU A 240 10.13 4.60 -14.21
N LEU A 241 9.26 3.58 -14.25
CA LEU A 241 8.06 3.58 -15.06
C LEU A 241 7.08 4.68 -14.61
N ALA A 242 6.89 4.83 -13.31
CA ALA A 242 6.08 5.91 -12.74
C ALA A 242 6.64 7.29 -13.11
N LYS A 243 7.96 7.51 -12.98
CA LYS A 243 8.63 8.75 -13.40
C LYS A 243 8.44 9.03 -14.88
N ALA A 244 8.64 8.01 -15.73
CA ALA A 244 8.49 8.16 -17.18
C ALA A 244 7.04 8.45 -17.61
N THR A 245 6.06 8.03 -16.81
CA THR A 245 4.63 8.27 -17.05
C THR A 245 4.17 9.63 -16.54
N SER A 246 4.76 10.14 -15.45
CA SER A 246 4.37 11.41 -14.82
C SER A 246 4.66 12.63 -15.71
N LEU A 247 3.80 13.65 -15.63
CA LEU A 247 4.08 14.99 -16.19
C LEU A 247 5.14 15.75 -15.38
N ASP A 248 5.29 15.40 -14.11
CA ASP A 248 6.32 15.92 -13.22
C ASP A 248 7.34 14.82 -12.92
N PRO A 249 8.50 14.80 -13.60
CA PRO A 249 9.54 13.80 -13.36
C PRO A 249 10.21 13.93 -11.98
N ALA A 250 9.97 15.04 -11.27
CA ALA A 250 10.43 15.25 -9.89
C ALA A 250 9.41 14.76 -8.85
N ARG A 251 8.25 14.27 -9.27
CA ARG A 251 7.22 13.74 -8.39
C ARG A 251 7.78 12.54 -7.61
N PRO A 252 7.72 12.55 -6.26
CA PRO A 252 8.23 11.44 -5.47
C PRO A 252 7.39 10.18 -5.68
N VAL A 253 8.05 9.02 -5.56
CA VAL A 253 7.42 7.70 -5.66
C VAL A 253 7.63 6.93 -4.36
N TRP A 254 6.55 6.47 -3.76
CA TRP A 254 6.56 5.64 -2.57
C TRP A 254 6.41 4.17 -2.97
N LEU A 255 7.44 3.36 -2.72
CA LEU A 255 7.34 1.90 -2.77
C LEU A 255 6.51 1.45 -1.55
N GLN A 256 5.19 1.45 -1.74
CA GLN A 256 4.21 1.28 -0.66
C GLN A 256 4.02 -0.18 -0.28
N GLU A 257 4.38 -1.10 -1.20
CA GLU A 257 4.46 -2.53 -0.91
C GLU A 257 5.65 -3.19 -1.62
N ILE A 258 6.37 -3.99 -0.85
CA ILE A 258 7.38 -4.95 -1.28
C ILE A 258 7.48 -6.03 -0.21
N GLY A 259 7.69 -7.28 -0.60
CA GLY A 259 7.81 -8.40 0.32
C GLY A 259 8.60 -9.56 -0.27
N VAL A 260 8.72 -10.64 0.49
CA VAL A 260 9.42 -11.88 0.08
C VAL A 260 8.40 -13.03 -0.05
N PRO A 261 7.74 -13.19 -1.20
CA PRO A 261 6.75 -14.24 -1.38
C PRO A 261 7.41 -15.63 -1.33
N GLY A 262 7.04 -16.44 -0.35
CA GLY A 262 7.69 -17.67 0.05
C GLY A 262 8.02 -18.68 -1.06
N PRO A 263 7.08 -19.07 -1.97
CA PRO A 263 7.46 -20.03 -3.02
C PRO A 263 8.41 -19.45 -4.07
N ASP A 264 8.29 -18.16 -4.38
CA ASP A 264 9.09 -17.48 -5.41
C ASP A 264 10.47 -17.10 -4.89
N ILE A 265 10.58 -16.71 -3.62
CA ILE A 265 11.83 -16.40 -2.93
C ILE A 265 12.02 -17.40 -1.79
N PRO A 266 12.80 -18.47 -1.96
CA PRO A 266 13.10 -19.46 -0.93
C PRO A 266 13.60 -18.81 0.37
N VAL A 267 13.27 -19.41 1.52
CA VAL A 267 13.55 -18.85 2.85
C VAL A 267 15.04 -18.51 3.06
N ASP A 268 15.94 -19.34 2.57
CA ASP A 268 17.38 -19.14 2.64
C ASP A 268 17.89 -17.97 1.77
N LEU A 269 17.11 -17.52 0.79
CA LEU A 269 17.43 -16.38 -0.08
C LEU A 269 16.75 -15.08 0.31
N GLN A 270 15.77 -15.11 1.23
CA GLN A 270 14.96 -13.94 1.56
C GLN A 270 15.78 -12.75 2.10
N ALA A 271 16.77 -13.01 2.96
CA ALA A 271 17.64 -11.95 3.48
C ALA A 271 18.51 -11.31 2.36
N GLU A 272 19.01 -12.13 1.43
CA GLU A 272 19.81 -11.64 0.30
C GLU A 272 18.94 -10.86 -0.69
N PHE A 273 17.76 -11.38 -1.03
CA PHE A 273 16.77 -10.66 -1.83
C PHE A 273 16.46 -9.30 -1.23
N THR A 274 16.16 -9.25 0.09
CA THR A 274 15.84 -8.00 0.80
C THR A 274 16.99 -6.99 0.67
N ARG A 275 18.23 -7.40 0.96
CA ARG A 275 19.39 -6.50 0.87
C ARG A 275 19.58 -5.95 -0.53
N ARG A 276 19.50 -6.81 -1.54
CA ARG A 276 19.76 -6.41 -2.93
C ARG A 276 18.65 -5.58 -3.51
N THR A 277 17.39 -5.98 -3.34
CA THR A 277 16.24 -5.25 -3.91
C THR A 277 16.05 -3.89 -3.24
N VAL A 278 16.05 -3.85 -1.89
CA VAL A 278 15.93 -2.57 -1.17
C VAL A 278 17.17 -1.70 -1.41
N GLY A 279 18.38 -2.30 -1.41
CA GLY A 279 19.61 -1.58 -1.74
C GLY A 279 19.58 -0.93 -3.12
N THR A 280 18.98 -1.60 -4.13
CA THR A 280 18.81 -1.05 -5.47
C THR A 280 17.89 0.18 -5.47
N VAL A 281 16.69 0.08 -4.88
CA VAL A 281 15.75 1.20 -4.88
C VAL A 281 16.21 2.40 -4.05
N LEU A 282 17.03 2.17 -3.03
CA LEU A 282 17.63 3.25 -2.22
C LEU A 282 18.52 4.18 -3.05
N THR A 283 19.05 3.74 -4.18
CA THR A 283 19.83 4.61 -5.07
C THR A 283 18.97 5.50 -5.97
N ASN A 284 17.65 5.28 -6.01
CA ASN A 284 16.74 6.04 -6.86
C ASN A 284 16.36 7.39 -6.22
N PRO A 285 16.69 8.52 -6.85
CA PRO A 285 16.44 9.85 -6.27
C PRO A 285 14.96 10.22 -6.14
N ALA A 286 14.07 9.51 -6.82
CA ALA A 286 12.63 9.73 -6.71
C ALA A 286 12.00 8.97 -5.54
N LEU A 287 12.74 8.09 -4.88
CA LEU A 287 12.22 7.28 -3.79
C LEU A 287 11.82 8.13 -2.58
N TYR A 288 10.54 8.12 -2.24
CA TYR A 288 10.02 8.72 -1.01
C TYR A 288 10.23 7.83 0.21
N GLY A 289 10.03 6.52 0.06
CA GLY A 289 10.18 5.54 1.12
C GLY A 289 9.86 4.12 0.68
N VAL A 290 10.16 3.19 1.57
CA VAL A 290 9.92 1.75 1.40
C VAL A 290 9.03 1.26 2.53
N THR A 291 7.91 0.59 2.21
CA THR A 291 7.02 -0.01 3.20
C THR A 291 6.89 -1.50 2.92
N TRP A 292 7.31 -2.29 3.88
CA TRP A 292 7.36 -3.74 3.75
C TRP A 292 5.97 -4.38 3.92
N TRP A 293 5.61 -5.33 3.09
CA TRP A 293 4.48 -6.20 3.29
C TRP A 293 4.98 -7.56 3.80
N SER A 294 4.73 -7.95 5.05
CA SER A 294 3.92 -7.24 6.03
C SER A 294 4.65 -7.19 7.38
N SER A 295 4.02 -6.65 8.42
CA SER A 295 4.60 -6.59 9.76
C SER A 295 4.74 -7.97 10.38
N HIS A 296 3.68 -8.77 10.40
CA HIS A 296 3.64 -10.11 10.99
C HIS A 296 3.10 -11.15 10.03
N ASP A 297 3.48 -12.39 10.25
CA ASP A 297 2.95 -13.56 9.56
C ASP A 297 1.46 -13.76 9.86
N ILE A 298 0.77 -14.50 9.03
CA ILE A 298 -0.63 -14.90 9.25
C ILE A 298 -0.66 -16.23 10.01
N ASP A 299 -1.47 -16.31 11.05
CA ASP A 299 -1.66 -17.55 11.80
C ASP A 299 -2.26 -18.64 10.89
N ARG A 300 -1.55 -19.76 10.76
CA ARG A 300 -1.97 -20.87 9.90
C ARG A 300 -3.26 -21.58 10.38
N ARG A 301 -3.82 -21.20 11.53
CA ARG A 301 -5.17 -21.59 11.96
C ARG A 301 -6.26 -20.85 11.18
N LEU A 302 -5.96 -19.70 10.59
CA LEU A 302 -6.82 -19.02 9.64
C LEU A 302 -6.67 -19.71 8.28
N LEU A 303 -7.79 -20.14 7.70
CA LEU A 303 -7.82 -20.92 6.47
C LEU A 303 -8.06 -20.03 5.23
N ASP A 304 -7.95 -20.65 4.06
CA ASP A 304 -8.32 -20.08 2.76
C ASP A 304 -7.37 -19.01 2.21
N PHE A 305 -6.23 -18.77 2.86
CA PHE A 305 -5.16 -17.94 2.29
C PHE A 305 -4.33 -18.76 1.30
N PRO A 306 -3.85 -18.15 0.19
CA PRO A 306 -2.78 -18.74 -0.60
C PRO A 306 -1.53 -18.97 0.25
N ASP A 307 -0.81 -20.06 0.03
CA ASP A 307 0.37 -20.44 0.85
C ASP A 307 1.38 -19.30 1.02
N ARG A 308 1.56 -18.47 -0.01
CA ARG A 308 2.50 -17.34 0.00
C ARG A 308 2.15 -16.25 1.03
N GLU A 309 0.86 -16.11 1.37
CA GLU A 309 0.40 -15.04 2.26
C GLU A 309 0.78 -15.28 3.72
N TYR A 310 0.90 -16.55 4.12
CA TYR A 310 1.13 -16.90 5.53
C TYR A 310 2.47 -16.39 6.07
N ASP A 311 3.51 -16.31 5.24
CA ASP A 311 4.88 -16.11 5.71
C ASP A 311 5.51 -14.80 5.15
N LEU A 312 4.72 -13.78 4.83
CA LEU A 312 5.19 -12.50 4.31
C LEU A 312 5.68 -11.52 5.40
N GLY A 313 5.40 -11.81 6.67
CA GLY A 313 5.74 -10.94 7.79
C GLY A 313 7.24 -10.73 8.00
N LEU A 314 7.58 -9.58 8.57
CA LEU A 314 8.90 -9.31 9.16
C LEU A 314 9.09 -10.13 10.46
N PHE A 315 8.00 -10.35 11.18
CA PHE A 315 7.95 -11.15 12.39
C PHE A 315 6.99 -12.32 12.21
N THR A 316 7.26 -13.41 12.93
CA THR A 316 6.28 -14.49 13.07
C THR A 316 5.12 -14.03 13.96
N VAL A 317 4.03 -14.82 14.01
CA VAL A 317 2.91 -14.57 14.94
C VAL A 317 3.35 -14.60 16.42
N ASP A 318 4.46 -15.24 16.72
CA ASP A 318 5.07 -15.30 18.06
C ASP A 318 6.15 -14.22 18.27
N HIS A 319 6.13 -13.15 17.45
CA HIS A 319 7.04 -12.01 17.56
C HIS A 319 8.53 -12.34 17.35
N GLN A 320 8.84 -13.43 16.63
CA GLN A 320 10.23 -13.74 16.30
C GLN A 320 10.64 -13.00 15.03
N ARG A 321 11.73 -12.23 15.13
CA ARG A 321 12.29 -11.50 13.99
C ARG A 321 12.83 -12.47 12.94
N LYS A 322 12.42 -12.30 11.67
CA LYS A 322 12.84 -13.14 10.56
C LYS A 322 14.11 -12.63 9.89
N PRO A 323 14.83 -13.47 9.11
CA PRO A 323 16.06 -13.05 8.42
C PRO A 323 15.89 -11.86 7.47
N ALA A 324 14.74 -11.75 6.77
CA ALA A 324 14.42 -10.58 5.94
C ALA A 324 14.31 -9.30 6.78
N ALA A 325 13.69 -9.39 7.96
CA ALA A 325 13.56 -8.26 8.90
C ALA A 325 14.92 -7.81 9.43
N GLN A 326 15.83 -8.74 9.75
CA GLN A 326 17.19 -8.38 10.16
C GLN A 326 17.94 -7.68 9.02
N ALA A 327 17.83 -8.21 7.79
CA ALA A 327 18.45 -7.60 6.63
C ALA A 327 17.93 -6.17 6.36
N LEU A 328 16.63 -5.95 6.52
CA LEU A 328 16.02 -4.61 6.40
C LEU A 328 16.48 -3.68 7.52
N ALA A 329 16.53 -4.15 8.78
CA ALA A 329 17.00 -3.35 9.92
C ALA A 329 18.47 -2.93 9.76
N ASP A 330 19.33 -3.81 9.24
CA ASP A 330 20.73 -3.52 8.95
C ASP A 330 20.85 -2.42 7.88
N LEU A 331 20.05 -2.48 6.80
CA LEU A 331 19.99 -1.44 5.77
C LEU A 331 19.52 -0.09 6.34
N ILE A 332 18.50 -0.10 7.17
CA ILE A 332 17.99 1.12 7.84
C ILE A 332 19.09 1.76 8.70
N ALA A 333 19.79 0.95 9.49
CA ALA A 333 20.88 1.42 10.32
C ALA A 333 22.03 2.02 9.48
N ASP A 334 22.39 1.36 8.37
CA ASP A 334 23.42 1.83 7.46
C ASP A 334 23.06 3.15 6.79
N VAL A 335 21.84 3.27 6.26
CA VAL A 335 21.33 4.52 5.65
C VAL A 335 21.31 5.68 6.66
N ARG A 336 20.96 5.42 7.92
CA ARG A 336 20.95 6.44 8.97
C ARG A 336 22.35 6.88 9.39
N ALA A 337 23.30 5.95 9.39
CA ALA A 337 24.68 6.23 9.77
C ALA A 337 25.49 6.89 8.64
N ASN A 338 25.31 6.45 7.40
CA ASN A 338 26.18 6.76 6.28
C ASN A 338 25.46 7.52 5.14
N GLY A 339 24.15 7.72 5.21
CA GLY A 339 23.34 8.27 4.13
C GLY A 339 23.00 7.22 3.06
N VAL A 340 22.25 7.66 2.08
CA VAL A 340 21.84 6.80 0.95
C VAL A 340 23.07 6.50 0.08
N PRO A 341 23.24 5.22 -0.35
CA PRO A 341 24.34 4.86 -1.25
C PRO A 341 24.31 5.69 -2.53
N HIS A 342 25.43 6.33 -2.87
CA HIS A 342 25.52 7.11 -4.10
C HIS A 342 25.99 6.17 -5.22
N GLN A 343 25.07 5.54 -5.92
CA GLN A 343 25.38 4.87 -7.19
C GLN A 343 24.70 5.64 -8.33
N PRO A 344 25.39 5.82 -9.46
CA PRO A 344 24.74 6.37 -10.64
C PRO A 344 23.61 5.41 -11.06
N PRO A 345 22.45 5.93 -11.48
CA PRO A 345 21.34 5.09 -11.91
C PRO A 345 21.80 4.10 -12.99
N THR A 346 21.52 2.84 -12.79
CA THR A 346 22.03 1.74 -13.64
C THR A 346 21.39 1.75 -15.04
N ALA A 347 20.24 2.37 -15.21
CA ALA A 347 19.58 2.66 -16.48
C ALA A 347 18.54 3.76 -16.30
N THR A 348 18.57 4.74 -17.17
CA THR A 348 17.41 5.63 -17.36
C THR A 348 16.50 4.96 -18.39
N LEU A 349 15.21 4.73 -18.07
CA LEU A 349 14.25 4.30 -19.08
C LEU A 349 14.10 5.42 -20.12
N THR A 350 14.77 5.26 -21.24
CA THR A 350 14.69 6.17 -22.39
C THR A 350 13.65 5.72 -23.41
N ALA A 351 12.88 4.68 -23.10
CA ALA A 351 11.86 4.19 -24.02
C ALA A 351 10.68 5.17 -24.08
N PRO A 352 10.19 5.51 -25.28
CA PRO A 352 8.96 6.27 -25.45
C PRO A 352 7.76 5.32 -25.23
N ILE A 353 7.62 4.79 -24.03
CA ILE A 353 6.38 4.14 -23.63
C ILE A 353 5.41 5.27 -23.37
N ASN A 354 4.62 5.62 -24.37
CA ASN A 354 3.60 6.64 -24.23
C ASN A 354 2.36 6.03 -23.56
N LEU A 355 2.48 5.72 -22.27
CA LEU A 355 1.37 5.24 -21.43
C LEU A 355 0.25 6.29 -21.30
N ARG A 356 0.49 7.52 -21.81
CA ARG A 356 -0.49 8.59 -21.85
C ARG A 356 -1.35 8.58 -23.11
N THR A 357 -0.93 7.87 -24.17
CA THR A 357 -1.78 7.72 -25.35
C THR A 357 -2.78 6.59 -25.09
N THR A 358 -4.04 6.97 -24.97
CA THR A 358 -5.16 6.02 -25.08
C THR A 358 -4.91 5.08 -26.25
N PRO A 359 -5.04 3.75 -26.09
CA PRO A 359 -5.00 2.85 -27.22
C PRO A 359 -6.00 3.35 -28.26
N ASN A 360 -5.51 3.58 -29.48
CA ASN A 360 -6.34 4.01 -30.59
C ASN A 360 -7.62 3.16 -30.61
N ARG A 361 -8.77 3.81 -30.43
CA ARG A 361 -10.06 3.21 -30.74
C ARG A 361 -10.01 2.77 -32.22
N ARG A 362 -9.55 1.55 -32.48
CA ARG A 362 -9.85 0.93 -33.76
C ARG A 362 -11.33 0.63 -33.77
N ARG A 363 -12.00 1.33 -34.67
CA ARG A 363 -13.41 1.12 -35.03
C ARG A 363 -13.66 -0.33 -35.48
#